data_7f4324d2ba8ed4a54305473a82180109
#
_entry.id   7f4324d2ba8ed4a54305473a82180109
#
_cell.length_a   1.000
_cell.length_b   1.000
_cell.length_c   1.000
_cell.angle_alpha   90.00
_cell.angle_beta   90.00
_cell.angle_gamma   90.00
#
_symmetry.space_group_name_H-M   'P 1'
#
loop_
_entity.id
_entity.type
_entity.pdbx_description
1 polymer ?
#
loop_
_entity_poly.entity_id
_entity_poly.type
_entity_poly.pdbx_seq_one_letter_code
_entity_poly.pdbx_strand_id
1 'polypeptide(L)'
;MLMKNLLVFLLFLLLLFSVKTSIAQVERTDSLAVYEIKPKKNPFPTRPSIFFIYKRVIPVSNMHSRYNYWKNKLSFGINLNQAAFSQNWSAGGVNSIALGSVLNYKSEYNKDGKNFTSEVILQYGKVKNEGSLERKTNDRIFFDNKGALPISKSWSFFGSVSFESQFDLGYTYGKDAQGNETRKLISKFMAPGYLTESVGFEYKPVKYFSVRLGTGTARQTFLLDTTLYINNPKNYGVVAGKRFRNELAFQGVANFDKDIMPNLNLKSRYLLFANYEKLTGIDHRLDVTLTAKVNKLINVTVAATSLYDDDFSNKIQYMQGFTLGIVFKTR
;
A
#
# COMPACT_ATOMS: atom_id res chain seq x y z
N MET A 1 -19.29 30.55 14.48
CA MET A 1 -19.29 29.99 13.12
C MET A 1 -18.88 28.50 13.10
N LEU A 2 -17.93 28.07 13.91
CA LEU A 2 -17.47 26.66 13.98
C LEU A 2 -18.54 25.66 14.45
N MET A 3 -19.39 26.04 15.43
CA MET A 3 -20.45 25.16 15.94
C MET A 3 -21.51 24.79 14.91
N LYS A 4 -21.87 25.68 13.98
CA LYS A 4 -22.81 25.37 12.90
C LYS A 4 -22.25 24.32 11.93
N ASN A 5 -20.95 24.38 11.64
CA ASN A 5 -20.32 23.45 10.72
C ASN A 5 -20.13 22.06 11.35
N LEU A 6 -19.92 21.98 12.67
CA LEU A 6 -19.86 20.72 13.39
C LEU A 6 -21.22 20.01 13.42
N LEU A 7 -22.30 20.79 13.61
CA LEU A 7 -23.66 20.23 13.61
C LEU A 7 -24.05 19.69 12.23
N VAL A 8 -23.67 20.38 11.15
CA VAL A 8 -23.91 19.94 9.77
C VAL A 8 -23.10 18.66 9.47
N PHE A 9 -21.87 18.56 9.97
CA PHE A 9 -21.04 17.37 9.81
C PHE A 9 -21.60 16.16 10.58
N LEU A 10 -22.08 16.39 11.81
CA LEU A 10 -22.74 15.33 12.59
C LEU A 10 -24.06 14.87 11.96
N LEU A 11 -24.83 15.79 11.40
CA LEU A 11 -26.07 15.47 10.64
C LEU A 11 -25.76 14.67 9.37
N PHE A 12 -24.67 15.01 8.68
CA PHE A 12 -24.22 14.25 7.49
C PHE A 12 -23.73 12.85 7.87
N LEU A 13 -23.06 12.71 9.00
CA LEU A 13 -22.66 11.40 9.53
C LEU A 13 -23.84 10.53 9.94
N LEU A 14 -24.88 11.15 10.55
CA LEU A 14 -26.13 10.46 10.91
C LEU A 14 -26.94 10.02 9.68
N LEU A 15 -26.91 10.80 8.58
CA LEU A 15 -27.54 10.44 7.32
C LEU A 15 -26.86 9.24 6.63
N LEU A 16 -25.55 9.06 6.83
CA LEU A 16 -24.82 7.90 6.30
C LEU A 16 -25.15 6.59 7.06
N PHE A 17 -25.64 6.69 8.31
CA PHE A 17 -26.06 5.52 9.08
C PHE A 17 -27.55 5.15 8.90
N SER A 18 -28.34 5.96 8.19
CA SER A 18 -29.75 5.69 7.95
C SER A 18 -30.03 4.84 6.69
N VAL A 19 -29.04 4.13 6.18
CA VAL A 19 -29.28 3.10 5.16
C VAL A 19 -29.99 1.93 5.84
N LYS A 20 -31.33 2.00 5.86
CA LYS A 20 -32.16 0.85 6.20
C LYS A 20 -31.83 -0.25 5.21
N THR A 21 -31.26 -1.34 5.71
CA THR A 21 -31.22 -2.60 4.98
C THR A 21 -32.67 -3.04 4.79
N SER A 22 -33.23 -2.80 3.61
CA SER A 22 -34.45 -3.47 3.19
C SER A 22 -34.11 -4.96 3.04
N ILE A 23 -34.34 -5.73 4.09
CA ILE A 23 -34.42 -7.17 3.97
C ILE A 23 -35.76 -7.39 3.26
N ALA A 24 -35.69 -7.62 1.95
CA ALA A 24 -36.81 -8.22 1.24
C ALA A 24 -36.97 -9.62 1.82
N GLN A 25 -37.92 -9.78 2.75
CA GLN A 25 -38.44 -11.08 3.09
C GLN A 25 -39.14 -11.60 1.85
N VAL A 26 -38.46 -12.52 1.16
CA VAL A 26 -39.17 -13.40 0.23
C VAL A 26 -40.02 -14.29 1.11
N GLU A 27 -41.28 -13.94 1.21
CA GLU A 27 -42.33 -14.80 1.74
C GLU A 27 -42.39 -16.05 0.86
N ARG A 28 -41.77 -17.13 1.31
CA ARG A 28 -41.97 -18.44 0.72
C ARG A 28 -43.43 -18.80 1.00
N THR A 29 -44.27 -18.56 0.04
CA THR A 29 -45.58 -19.23 -0.03
C THR A 29 -45.31 -20.71 -0.33
N ASP A 30 -45.13 -21.50 0.72
CA ASP A 30 -45.23 -22.97 0.65
C ASP A 30 -46.69 -23.35 0.39
N SER A 31 -47.12 -23.11 -0.83
CA SER A 31 -48.43 -23.62 -1.34
C SER A 31 -48.21 -24.49 -2.57
N LEU A 32 -47.20 -25.34 -2.52
CA LEU A 32 -47.23 -26.54 -3.34
C LEU A 32 -47.85 -27.64 -2.48
N ALA A 33 -49.19 -27.58 -2.36
CA ALA A 33 -49.96 -28.75 -2.00
C ALA A 33 -49.50 -29.87 -2.96
N VAL A 34 -48.83 -30.88 -2.41
CA VAL A 34 -48.46 -32.06 -3.15
C VAL A 34 -49.77 -32.70 -3.62
N TYR A 35 -50.15 -32.39 -4.84
CA TYR A 35 -51.19 -33.16 -5.52
C TYR A 35 -50.59 -34.53 -5.82
N GLU A 36 -50.85 -35.50 -4.96
CA GLU A 36 -50.55 -36.90 -5.22
C GLU A 36 -51.46 -37.37 -6.37
N ILE A 37 -50.95 -37.24 -7.58
CA ILE A 37 -51.62 -37.78 -8.79
C ILE A 37 -51.47 -39.30 -8.70
N LYS A 38 -52.44 -39.99 -8.15
CA LYS A 38 -52.52 -41.44 -8.22
C LYS A 38 -52.65 -41.83 -9.70
N PRO A 39 -51.69 -42.55 -10.29
CA PRO A 39 -51.78 -42.93 -11.70
C PRO A 39 -52.99 -43.85 -11.86
N LYS A 40 -53.95 -43.46 -12.70
CA LYS A 40 -55.03 -44.33 -13.13
C LYS A 40 -54.40 -45.56 -13.79
N LYS A 41 -54.71 -46.76 -13.29
CA LYS A 41 -54.32 -48.01 -13.94
C LYS A 41 -54.78 -47.95 -15.38
N ASN A 42 -53.83 -47.94 -16.31
CA ASN A 42 -54.10 -47.93 -17.74
C ASN A 42 -54.54 -49.33 -18.16
N PRO A 43 -55.78 -49.53 -18.64
CA PRO A 43 -56.26 -50.87 -19.00
C PRO A 43 -55.69 -51.42 -20.32
N PHE A 44 -54.81 -50.67 -20.98
CA PHE A 44 -54.17 -51.09 -22.22
C PHE A 44 -52.83 -51.77 -21.96
N PRO A 45 -52.53 -52.88 -22.67
CA PRO A 45 -51.21 -53.50 -22.55
C PRO A 45 -50.16 -52.51 -22.96
N THR A 46 -49.21 -52.29 -22.07
CA THR A 46 -48.07 -51.41 -22.28
C THR A 46 -47.24 -51.97 -23.45
N ARG A 47 -47.31 -51.31 -24.61
CA ARG A 47 -46.32 -51.53 -25.63
C ARG A 47 -44.95 -51.13 -25.09
N PRO A 48 -43.88 -51.96 -25.24
CA PRO A 48 -42.56 -51.54 -24.84
C PRO A 48 -42.22 -50.29 -25.66
N SER A 49 -42.04 -49.18 -24.98
CA SER A 49 -41.55 -47.96 -25.60
C SER A 49 -40.10 -48.19 -26.01
N ILE A 50 -39.86 -48.32 -27.32
CA ILE A 50 -38.53 -48.35 -27.87
C ILE A 50 -38.00 -46.91 -27.72
N PHE A 51 -37.25 -46.67 -26.64
CA PHE A 51 -36.52 -45.42 -26.50
C PHE A 51 -35.31 -45.46 -27.41
N PHE A 52 -35.37 -44.80 -28.55
CA PHE A 52 -34.17 -44.48 -29.30
C PHE A 52 -33.37 -43.44 -28.49
N ILE A 53 -32.35 -43.91 -27.78
CA ILE A 53 -31.37 -43.03 -27.13
C ILE A 53 -30.53 -42.45 -28.26
N TYR A 54 -30.99 -41.34 -28.83
CA TYR A 54 -30.10 -40.54 -29.67
C TYR A 54 -29.02 -39.98 -28.74
N LYS A 55 -27.79 -40.47 -28.92
CA LYS A 55 -26.62 -39.89 -28.30
C LYS A 55 -26.47 -38.47 -28.82
N ARG A 56 -27.20 -37.52 -28.22
CA ARG A 56 -27.01 -36.11 -28.52
C ARG A 56 -25.58 -35.80 -28.07
N VAL A 57 -24.67 -35.68 -29.01
CA VAL A 57 -23.40 -35.02 -28.78
C VAL A 57 -23.76 -33.57 -28.51
N ILE A 58 -23.90 -33.23 -27.23
CA ILE A 58 -23.98 -31.83 -26.81
C ILE A 58 -22.63 -31.26 -27.22
N PRO A 59 -22.57 -30.32 -28.19
CA PRO A 59 -21.31 -29.68 -28.47
C PRO A 59 -20.87 -29.01 -27.19
N VAL A 60 -19.82 -29.52 -26.56
CA VAL A 60 -19.16 -28.85 -25.47
C VAL A 60 -18.76 -27.52 -26.06
N SER A 61 -19.50 -26.48 -25.74
CA SER A 61 -19.11 -25.12 -26.04
C SER A 61 -17.68 -24.99 -25.51
N ASN A 62 -16.71 -24.86 -26.42
CA ASN A 62 -15.38 -24.41 -26.03
C ASN A 62 -15.53 -22.98 -25.50
N MET A 63 -16.13 -22.84 -24.32
CA MET A 63 -15.92 -21.67 -23.52
C MET A 63 -14.44 -21.70 -23.20
N HIS A 64 -13.66 -21.08 -24.07
CA HIS A 64 -12.37 -20.60 -23.67
C HIS A 64 -12.61 -19.60 -22.56
N SER A 65 -12.73 -20.10 -21.34
CA SER A 65 -12.60 -19.23 -20.16
C SER A 65 -11.20 -18.65 -20.30
N ARG A 66 -11.12 -17.39 -20.76
CA ARG A 66 -9.84 -16.69 -20.86
C ARG A 66 -9.29 -16.65 -19.45
N TYR A 67 -8.37 -17.57 -19.16
CA TYR A 67 -7.75 -17.64 -17.84
C TYR A 67 -7.00 -16.34 -17.64
N ASN A 68 -7.43 -15.56 -16.64
CA ASN A 68 -6.78 -14.29 -16.33
C ASN A 68 -5.55 -14.58 -15.45
N TYR A 69 -4.37 -14.46 -16.03
CA TYR A 69 -3.09 -14.62 -15.32
C TYR A 69 -2.73 -13.41 -14.45
N TRP A 70 -3.49 -12.33 -14.54
CA TRP A 70 -3.31 -11.12 -13.76
C TRP A 70 -4.14 -11.14 -12.49
N LYS A 71 -3.53 -10.74 -11.37
CA LYS A 71 -4.20 -10.51 -10.09
C LYS A 71 -3.92 -9.08 -9.67
N ASN A 72 -4.96 -8.27 -9.67
CA ASN A 72 -4.88 -6.86 -9.30
C ASN A 72 -5.46 -6.66 -7.91
N LYS A 73 -4.78 -5.88 -7.09
CA LYS A 73 -5.24 -5.48 -5.76
C LYS A 73 -5.10 -3.98 -5.63
N LEU A 74 -6.17 -3.28 -5.34
CA LEU A 74 -6.18 -1.86 -5.03
C LEU A 74 -6.60 -1.70 -3.57
N SER A 75 -5.84 -0.92 -2.82
CA SER A 75 -6.17 -0.50 -1.47
C SER A 75 -6.04 1.01 -1.37
N PHE A 76 -7.09 1.67 -0.91
CA PHE A 76 -7.10 3.11 -0.67
C PHE A 76 -7.56 3.36 0.76
N GLY A 77 -6.82 4.18 1.51
CA GLY A 77 -7.12 4.51 2.89
C GLY A 77 -7.05 6.01 3.14
N ILE A 78 -7.93 6.50 4.00
CA ILE A 78 -7.93 7.86 4.52
C ILE A 78 -7.99 7.79 6.03
N ASN A 79 -7.22 8.63 6.70
CA ASN A 79 -7.25 8.84 8.13
C ASN A 79 -7.37 10.33 8.43
N LEU A 80 -8.24 10.65 9.39
CA LEU A 80 -8.45 11.99 9.92
C LEU A 80 -8.37 11.92 11.43
N ASN A 81 -7.50 12.74 12.02
CA ASN A 81 -7.41 12.92 13.46
C ASN A 81 -7.66 14.39 13.77
N GLN A 82 -8.51 14.67 14.74
CA GLN A 82 -8.82 16.01 15.20
C GLN A 82 -8.88 16.07 16.72
N ALA A 83 -8.25 17.08 17.30
CA ALA A 83 -8.45 17.50 18.68
C ALA A 83 -8.96 18.94 18.68
N ALA A 84 -10.03 19.20 19.42
CA ALA A 84 -10.61 20.54 19.54
C ALA A 84 -10.96 20.82 21.00
N PHE A 85 -10.52 21.97 21.49
CA PHE A 85 -10.73 22.42 22.86
C PHE A 85 -11.49 23.73 22.85
N SER A 86 -12.41 23.91 23.78
CA SER A 86 -13.06 25.20 24.02
C SER A 86 -12.13 26.15 24.74
N GLN A 87 -12.37 27.45 24.62
CA GLN A 87 -11.60 28.47 25.37
C GLN A 87 -11.66 28.31 26.89
N ASN A 88 -12.73 27.67 27.38
CA ASN A 88 -12.97 27.44 28.83
C ASN A 88 -12.46 26.07 29.31
N TRP A 89 -11.68 25.34 28.47
CA TRP A 89 -11.13 24.06 28.86
C TRP A 89 -9.99 24.25 29.87
N SER A 90 -10.23 23.89 31.14
CA SER A 90 -9.33 24.18 32.26
C SER A 90 -8.03 23.35 32.26
N ALA A 91 -8.02 22.19 31.60
CA ALA A 91 -6.87 21.28 31.59
C ALA A 91 -5.81 21.63 30.54
N GLY A 92 -5.98 22.73 29.79
CA GLY A 92 -5.13 23.08 28.65
C GLY A 92 -5.36 22.16 27.42
N GLY A 93 -4.79 22.52 26.29
CA GLY A 93 -4.89 21.77 25.06
C GLY A 93 -4.55 22.63 23.85
N VAL A 94 -4.20 21.99 22.74
CA VAL A 94 -3.94 22.66 21.46
C VAL A 94 -4.83 22.05 20.39
N ASN A 95 -5.62 22.88 19.73
CA ASN A 95 -6.44 22.42 18.60
C ASN A 95 -5.53 21.88 17.48
N SER A 96 -5.85 20.72 16.98
CA SER A 96 -5.06 20.08 15.94
C SER A 96 -5.95 19.36 14.95
N ILE A 97 -5.49 19.32 13.72
CA ILE A 97 -6.07 18.49 12.66
C ILE A 97 -4.95 17.81 11.87
N ALA A 98 -5.09 16.51 11.67
CA ALA A 98 -4.18 15.74 10.85
C ALA A 98 -4.98 14.94 9.81
N LEU A 99 -4.55 15.02 8.56
CA LEU A 99 -5.12 14.27 7.44
C LEU A 99 -4.03 13.42 6.82
N GLY A 100 -4.34 12.15 6.53
CA GLY A 100 -3.46 11.27 5.80
C GLY A 100 -4.22 10.45 4.77
N SER A 101 -3.53 10.08 3.70
CA SER A 101 -4.04 9.19 2.66
C SER A 101 -2.96 8.22 2.22
N VAL A 102 -3.37 7.02 1.85
CA VAL A 102 -2.52 6.00 1.27
C VAL A 102 -3.26 5.29 0.14
N LEU A 103 -2.59 5.16 -1.01
CA LEU A 103 -3.03 4.33 -2.10
C LEU A 103 -1.95 3.28 -2.37
N ASN A 104 -2.34 2.02 -2.40
CA ASN A 104 -1.48 0.93 -2.81
C ASN A 104 -2.18 0.15 -3.93
N TYR A 105 -1.55 0.08 -5.09
CA TYR A 105 -1.98 -0.74 -6.21
C TYR A 105 -0.90 -1.78 -6.50
N LYS A 106 -1.28 -3.05 -6.53
CA LYS A 106 -0.40 -4.16 -6.86
C LYS A 106 -1.02 -5.02 -7.95
N SER A 107 -0.26 -5.23 -9.01
CA SER A 107 -0.59 -6.09 -10.13
C SER A 107 0.43 -7.22 -10.24
N GLU A 108 -0.03 -8.46 -10.25
CA GLU A 108 0.79 -9.66 -10.33
C GLU A 108 0.37 -10.49 -11.54
N TYR A 109 1.29 -10.76 -12.44
CA TYR A 109 1.14 -11.69 -13.53
C TYR A 109 1.89 -12.99 -13.23
N ASN A 110 1.23 -14.13 -13.37
CA ASN A 110 1.85 -15.44 -13.19
C ASN A 110 1.41 -16.38 -14.31
N LYS A 111 2.35 -16.81 -15.14
CA LYS A 111 2.14 -17.83 -16.16
C LYS A 111 3.41 -18.66 -16.34
N ASP A 112 3.27 -19.98 -16.34
CA ASP A 112 4.36 -20.93 -16.60
C ASP A 112 5.60 -20.68 -15.73
N GLY A 113 5.37 -20.30 -14.45
CA GLY A 113 6.42 -19.95 -13.48
C GLY A 113 7.02 -18.55 -13.68
N LYS A 114 6.80 -17.89 -14.82
CA LYS A 114 7.22 -16.50 -15.04
C LYS A 114 6.34 -15.57 -14.21
N ASN A 115 6.96 -14.68 -13.47
CA ASN A 115 6.26 -13.73 -12.62
C ASN A 115 6.63 -12.30 -13.04
N PHE A 116 5.61 -11.44 -13.15
CA PHE A 116 5.80 -10.00 -13.21
C PHE A 116 4.97 -9.36 -12.11
N THR A 117 5.58 -8.46 -11.35
CA THR A 117 4.90 -7.72 -10.27
C THR A 117 5.13 -6.23 -10.49
N SER A 118 4.06 -5.46 -10.47
CA SER A 118 4.08 -4.00 -10.45
C SER A 118 3.39 -3.53 -9.19
N GLU A 119 4.05 -2.70 -8.40
CA GLU A 119 3.51 -2.10 -7.17
C GLU A 119 3.64 -0.59 -7.23
N VAL A 120 2.55 0.12 -6.90
CA VAL A 120 2.49 1.57 -6.78
C VAL A 120 2.04 1.91 -5.38
N ILE A 121 2.82 2.71 -4.66
CA ILE A 121 2.47 3.20 -3.32
C ILE A 121 2.53 4.73 -3.35
N LEU A 122 1.41 5.37 -3.09
CA LEU A 122 1.30 6.82 -2.93
C LEU A 122 0.86 7.10 -1.50
N GLN A 123 1.61 7.95 -0.81
CA GLN A 123 1.31 8.34 0.57
C GLN A 123 1.42 9.85 0.69
N TYR A 124 0.46 10.44 1.38
CA TYR A 124 0.49 11.86 1.67
C TYR A 124 -0.21 12.16 2.99
N GLY A 125 0.37 13.03 3.79
CA GLY A 125 -0.22 13.41 5.06
C GLY A 125 0.36 14.70 5.60
N LYS A 126 -0.50 15.45 6.29
CA LYS A 126 -0.17 16.71 6.94
C LYS A 126 -0.83 16.81 8.32
N VAL A 127 -0.19 17.58 9.18
CA VAL A 127 -0.73 17.97 10.48
C VAL A 127 -0.61 19.48 10.67
N LYS A 128 -1.66 20.07 11.19
CA LYS A 128 -1.71 21.47 11.61
C LYS A 128 -2.13 21.55 13.06
N ASN A 129 -1.25 22.07 13.90
CA ASN A 129 -1.55 22.45 15.26
C ASN A 129 -1.80 23.96 15.31
N GLU A 130 -2.73 24.39 16.17
CA GLU A 130 -2.98 25.83 16.37
C GLU A 130 -1.70 26.50 16.90
N GLY A 131 -1.38 27.68 16.37
CA GLY A 131 -0.17 28.42 16.75
C GLY A 131 1.14 27.89 16.13
N SER A 132 1.13 26.79 15.35
CA SER A 132 2.32 26.22 14.71
C SER A 132 2.20 26.21 13.20
N LEU A 133 3.32 26.14 12.49
CA LEU A 133 3.34 25.92 11.04
C LEU A 133 2.80 24.53 10.70
N GLU A 134 2.14 24.42 9.54
CA GLU A 134 1.73 23.12 8.99
C GLU A 134 2.94 22.25 8.73
N ARG A 135 2.87 20.97 9.11
CA ARG A 135 3.96 20.00 8.96
C ARG A 135 3.51 18.80 8.15
N LYS A 136 4.35 18.37 7.26
CA LYS A 136 4.19 17.14 6.50
C LYS A 136 4.49 15.94 7.40
N THR A 137 3.57 14.97 7.46
CA THR A 137 3.71 13.76 8.28
C THR A 137 4.10 12.55 7.44
N ASN A 138 3.67 12.53 6.19
CA ASN A 138 4.02 11.48 5.24
C ASN A 138 4.00 12.05 3.81
N ASP A 139 4.92 11.60 2.97
CA ASP A 139 4.96 12.01 1.57
C ASP A 139 5.84 11.04 0.79
N ARG A 140 5.23 10.21 -0.03
CA ARG A 140 5.96 9.19 -0.78
C ARG A 140 5.27 8.88 -2.09
N ILE A 141 6.05 8.87 -3.15
CA ILE A 141 5.73 8.28 -4.45
C ILE A 141 6.66 7.10 -4.61
N PHE A 142 6.13 5.90 -4.77
CA PHE A 142 6.95 4.70 -4.94
C PHE A 142 6.36 3.79 -6.02
N PHE A 143 7.20 3.39 -6.97
CA PHE A 143 6.90 2.40 -8.00
C PHE A 143 7.96 1.31 -7.93
N ASP A 144 7.55 0.04 -7.97
CA ASP A 144 8.45 -1.12 -8.06
C ASP A 144 7.91 -2.09 -9.11
N ASN A 145 8.67 -2.29 -10.18
CA ASN A 145 8.35 -3.23 -11.25
C ASN A 145 9.41 -4.31 -11.26
N LYS A 146 8.99 -5.56 -11.15
CA LYS A 146 9.88 -6.72 -11.11
C LYS A 146 9.42 -7.81 -12.07
N GLY A 147 10.30 -8.24 -12.94
CA GLY A 147 10.18 -9.49 -13.68
C GLY A 147 11.01 -10.59 -13.02
N ALA A 148 10.49 -11.81 -12.94
CA ALA A 148 11.22 -12.96 -12.40
C ALA A 148 11.03 -14.18 -13.29
N LEU A 149 12.14 -14.87 -13.57
CA LEU A 149 12.20 -16.12 -14.33
C LEU A 149 12.62 -17.25 -13.40
N PRO A 150 11.86 -18.35 -13.32
CA PRO A 150 12.17 -19.44 -12.38
C PRO A 150 13.43 -20.19 -12.82
N ILE A 151 14.32 -20.48 -11.85
CA ILE A 151 15.48 -21.35 -12.00
C ILE A 151 15.18 -22.68 -11.32
N SER A 152 14.52 -22.63 -10.17
CA SER A 152 14.08 -23.80 -9.40
C SER A 152 12.77 -23.50 -8.67
N LYS A 153 12.31 -24.45 -7.82
CA LYS A 153 11.08 -24.26 -7.02
C LYS A 153 11.08 -23.02 -6.13
N SER A 154 12.25 -22.61 -5.64
CA SER A 154 12.39 -21.48 -4.70
C SER A 154 13.31 -20.38 -5.19
N TRP A 155 14.05 -20.59 -6.28
CA TRP A 155 14.99 -19.63 -6.83
C TRP A 155 14.53 -19.12 -8.19
N SER A 156 14.64 -17.82 -8.38
CA SER A 156 14.37 -17.15 -9.66
C SER A 156 15.49 -16.15 -9.97
N PHE A 157 15.78 -15.95 -11.24
CA PHE A 157 16.51 -14.77 -11.70
C PHE A 157 15.53 -13.62 -11.81
N PHE A 158 15.88 -12.43 -11.33
CA PHE A 158 15.01 -11.27 -11.44
C PHE A 158 15.71 -10.07 -12.06
N GLY A 159 14.88 -9.21 -12.69
CA GLY A 159 15.21 -7.84 -13.02
C GLY A 159 14.13 -6.92 -12.46
N SER A 160 14.52 -5.81 -11.86
CA SER A 160 13.58 -4.82 -11.32
C SER A 160 13.99 -3.40 -11.61
N VAL A 161 13.00 -2.52 -11.71
CA VAL A 161 13.16 -1.07 -11.80
C VAL A 161 12.24 -0.46 -10.77
N SER A 162 12.78 0.33 -9.85
CA SER A 162 12.01 1.06 -8.85
C SER A 162 12.31 2.55 -8.92
N PHE A 163 11.28 3.34 -8.62
CA PHE A 163 11.38 4.79 -8.52
C PHE A 163 10.79 5.24 -7.19
N GLU A 164 11.48 6.14 -6.49
CA GLU A 164 11.01 6.75 -5.25
C GLU A 164 11.23 8.26 -5.28
N SER A 165 10.22 9.04 -4.88
CA SER A 165 10.28 10.48 -4.70
C SER A 165 9.17 10.93 -3.76
N GLN A 166 8.89 12.22 -3.72
CA GLN A 166 7.85 12.85 -2.92
C GLN A 166 7.04 13.85 -3.77
N PHE A 167 5.84 14.22 -3.28
CA PHE A 167 4.95 15.16 -3.98
C PHE A 167 5.26 16.63 -3.65
N ASP A 168 5.44 16.91 -2.35
CA ASP A 168 5.37 18.25 -1.78
C ASP A 168 6.70 18.68 -1.17
N LEU A 169 6.78 19.96 -0.85
CA LEU A 169 7.93 20.56 -0.23
C LEU A 169 8.19 19.96 1.16
N GLY A 170 9.42 19.60 1.45
CA GLY A 170 9.86 19.13 2.76
C GLY A 170 10.69 20.20 3.46
N TYR A 171 10.41 20.42 4.75
CA TYR A 171 11.05 21.44 5.53
C TYR A 171 11.68 20.85 6.79
N THR A 172 12.82 21.41 7.21
CA THR A 172 13.26 21.35 8.59
C THR A 172 12.74 22.60 9.33
N TYR A 173 12.38 22.42 10.59
CA TYR A 173 11.77 23.47 11.41
C TYR A 173 12.72 23.87 12.52
N GLY A 174 12.74 25.14 12.85
CA GLY A 174 13.56 25.75 13.90
C GLY A 174 12.81 26.93 14.53
N LYS A 175 13.53 27.64 15.42
CA LYS A 175 13.05 28.93 15.96
C LYS A 175 14.09 30.01 15.67
N ASP A 176 13.63 31.22 15.41
CA ASP A 176 14.49 32.40 15.31
C ASP A 176 14.91 32.90 16.72
N ALA A 177 15.73 33.95 16.76
CA ALA A 177 16.19 34.54 18.00
C ALA A 177 15.04 35.16 18.84
N GLN A 178 13.89 35.43 18.21
CA GLN A 178 12.67 35.96 18.81
C GLN A 178 11.72 34.86 19.27
N GLY A 179 12.05 33.57 19.02
CA GLY A 179 11.25 32.42 19.40
C GLY A 179 10.15 32.04 18.38
N ASN A 180 10.03 32.75 17.24
CA ASN A 180 9.07 32.40 16.21
C ASN A 180 9.49 31.16 15.43
N GLU A 181 8.51 30.34 15.03
CA GLU A 181 8.79 29.17 14.20
C GLU A 181 9.32 29.59 12.81
N THR A 182 10.43 29.00 12.42
CA THR A 182 11.03 29.14 11.10
C THR A 182 11.08 27.79 10.38
N ARG A 183 11.11 27.84 9.06
CA ARG A 183 11.26 26.64 8.22
C ARG A 183 12.30 26.85 7.14
N LYS A 184 13.12 25.81 6.87
CA LYS A 184 14.08 25.81 5.77
C LYS A 184 13.75 24.65 4.84
N LEU A 185 13.66 24.92 3.53
CA LEU A 185 13.40 23.91 2.51
C LEU A 185 14.56 22.94 2.41
N ILE A 186 14.30 21.63 2.54
CA ILE A 186 15.34 20.59 2.43
C ILE A 186 15.04 19.57 1.33
N SER A 187 13.79 19.49 0.86
CA SER A 187 13.41 18.56 -0.20
C SER A 187 12.15 19.01 -0.95
N LYS A 188 11.97 18.52 -2.19
CA LYS A 188 10.77 18.70 -3.00
C LYS A 188 10.67 17.58 -4.05
N PHE A 189 9.65 17.62 -4.91
CA PHE A 189 9.52 16.66 -6.01
C PHE A 189 10.82 16.55 -6.83
N MET A 190 11.30 15.33 -7.07
CA MET A 190 12.56 15.02 -7.74
C MET A 190 13.80 15.71 -7.13
N ALA A 191 13.72 16.04 -5.84
CA ALA A 191 14.85 16.59 -5.10
C ALA A 191 14.76 16.14 -3.61
N PRO A 192 15.06 14.83 -3.29
CA PRO A 192 15.59 13.82 -4.20
C PRO A 192 14.53 13.02 -4.97
N GLY A 193 14.95 12.44 -6.10
CA GLY A 193 14.28 11.35 -6.80
C GLY A 193 15.28 10.21 -6.97
N TYR A 194 14.88 8.97 -6.70
CA TYR A 194 15.73 7.78 -6.82
C TYR A 194 15.16 6.85 -7.88
N LEU A 195 15.93 6.54 -8.90
CA LEU A 195 15.66 5.44 -9.81
C LEU A 195 16.66 4.33 -9.49
N THR A 196 16.16 3.12 -9.24
CA THR A 196 17.02 1.98 -8.93
C THR A 196 16.69 0.83 -9.87
N GLU A 197 17.68 0.40 -10.61
CA GLU A 197 17.66 -0.75 -11.49
C GLU A 197 18.44 -1.87 -10.83
N SER A 198 17.89 -3.08 -10.77
CA SER A 198 18.56 -4.19 -10.10
C SER A 198 18.34 -5.50 -10.84
N VAL A 199 19.40 -6.26 -11.00
CA VAL A 199 19.37 -7.63 -11.53
C VAL A 199 20.05 -8.57 -10.54
N GLY A 200 19.57 -9.79 -10.44
CA GLY A 200 20.13 -10.76 -9.51
C GLY A 200 19.22 -11.96 -9.26
N PHE A 201 19.29 -12.50 -8.06
CA PHE A 201 18.58 -13.71 -7.68
C PHE A 201 17.56 -13.46 -6.57
N GLU A 202 16.39 -14.06 -6.70
CA GLU A 202 15.35 -14.04 -5.69
C GLU A 202 15.17 -15.45 -5.11
N TYR A 203 15.26 -15.56 -3.79
CA TYR A 203 14.92 -16.76 -3.03
C TYR A 203 13.56 -16.58 -2.38
N LYS A 204 12.58 -17.42 -2.75
CA LYS A 204 11.22 -17.40 -2.24
C LYS A 204 10.77 -18.80 -1.83
N PRO A 205 11.17 -19.25 -0.62
CA PRO A 205 10.84 -20.60 -0.15
C PRO A 205 9.35 -20.78 0.15
N VAL A 206 8.66 -19.69 0.54
CA VAL A 206 7.23 -19.68 0.89
C VAL A 206 6.55 -18.42 0.36
N LYS A 207 5.23 -18.43 0.31
CA LYS A 207 4.45 -17.31 -0.30
C LYS A 207 4.58 -15.99 0.46
N TYR A 208 4.86 -16.02 1.76
CA TYR A 208 4.90 -14.86 2.64
C TYR A 208 6.31 -14.33 2.91
N PHE A 209 7.35 -14.98 2.39
CA PHE A 209 8.74 -14.56 2.59
C PHE A 209 9.54 -14.65 1.30
N SER A 210 10.31 -13.60 0.99
CA SER A 210 11.26 -13.59 -0.11
C SER A 210 12.48 -12.74 0.20
N VAL A 211 13.62 -13.12 -0.36
CA VAL A 211 14.87 -12.35 -0.33
C VAL A 211 15.34 -12.14 -1.76
N ARG A 212 15.57 -10.89 -2.14
CA ARG A 212 16.20 -10.51 -3.40
C ARG A 212 17.66 -10.11 -3.14
N LEU A 213 18.57 -10.63 -3.94
CA LEU A 213 19.99 -10.35 -3.90
C LEU A 213 20.38 -9.75 -5.25
N GLY A 214 20.36 -8.43 -5.34
CA GLY A 214 20.71 -7.64 -6.53
C GLY A 214 22.21 -7.41 -6.59
N THR A 215 22.91 -8.30 -7.27
CA THR A 215 24.36 -8.21 -7.44
C THR A 215 24.78 -7.16 -8.47
N GLY A 216 23.91 -6.87 -9.43
CA GLY A 216 24.05 -5.78 -10.40
C GLY A 216 22.96 -4.74 -10.16
N THR A 217 23.19 -3.81 -9.25
CA THR A 217 22.27 -2.72 -8.94
C THR A 217 22.89 -1.38 -9.30
N ALA A 218 22.15 -0.56 -10.04
CA ALA A 218 22.46 0.84 -10.29
C ALA A 218 21.39 1.71 -9.63
N ARG A 219 21.81 2.73 -8.86
CA ARG A 219 20.94 3.75 -8.29
C ARG A 219 21.30 5.11 -8.83
N GLN A 220 20.33 5.77 -9.48
CA GLN A 220 20.46 7.15 -9.93
C GLN A 220 19.72 8.05 -8.95
N THR A 221 20.44 8.99 -8.35
CA THR A 221 19.91 10.03 -7.48
C THR A 221 19.77 11.32 -8.28
N PHE A 222 18.54 11.79 -8.45
CA PHE A 222 18.21 13.05 -9.11
C PHE A 222 17.98 14.14 -8.09
N LEU A 223 18.51 15.31 -8.35
CA LEU A 223 18.35 16.50 -7.52
C LEU A 223 18.07 17.70 -8.43
N LEU A 224 16.80 17.90 -8.81
CA LEU A 224 16.42 18.95 -9.77
C LEU A 224 16.64 20.35 -9.22
N ASP A 225 16.60 20.53 -7.89
CA ASP A 225 16.92 21.79 -7.24
C ASP A 225 18.31 21.73 -6.61
N THR A 226 19.24 22.36 -7.28
CA THR A 226 20.64 22.40 -6.85
C THR A 226 20.92 23.36 -5.70
N THR A 227 19.92 24.17 -5.28
CA THR A 227 20.08 25.15 -4.18
C THR A 227 19.82 24.51 -2.80
N LEU A 228 19.27 23.31 -2.76
CA LEU A 228 18.94 22.64 -1.49
C LEU A 228 20.17 22.35 -0.62
N TYR A 229 21.38 22.26 -1.20
CA TYR A 229 22.61 22.03 -0.42
C TYR A 229 22.85 23.12 0.64
N ILE A 230 22.30 24.33 0.46
CA ILE A 230 22.41 25.44 1.42
C ILE A 230 21.79 25.02 2.77
N ASN A 231 20.67 24.30 2.74
CA ASN A 231 19.94 23.85 3.92
C ASN A 231 20.21 22.38 4.29
N ASN A 232 20.73 21.60 3.34
CA ASN A 232 21.12 20.21 3.49
C ASN A 232 22.54 20.00 2.93
N PRO A 233 23.58 20.22 3.74
CA PRO A 233 24.97 20.16 3.27
C PRO A 233 25.39 18.81 2.69
N LYS A 234 24.81 17.69 3.17
CA LYS A 234 25.06 16.36 2.61
C LYS A 234 24.41 16.15 1.23
N ASN A 235 23.39 16.96 0.90
CA ASN A 235 22.78 17.05 -0.43
C ASN A 235 22.41 15.69 -1.06
N TYR A 236 21.99 14.72 -0.22
CA TYR A 236 21.65 13.35 -0.64
C TYR A 236 22.80 12.64 -1.40
N GLY A 237 24.06 12.95 -1.05
CA GLY A 237 25.26 12.42 -1.71
C GLY A 237 25.55 13.00 -3.10
N VAL A 238 24.73 13.92 -3.61
CA VAL A 238 24.98 14.61 -4.88
C VAL A 238 25.90 15.79 -4.65
N VAL A 239 26.96 15.91 -5.43
CA VAL A 239 27.92 17.02 -5.35
C VAL A 239 27.19 18.35 -5.53
N ALA A 240 27.50 19.35 -4.70
CA ALA A 240 26.88 20.67 -4.77
C ALA A 240 26.99 21.25 -6.19
N GLY A 241 25.87 21.78 -6.71
CA GLY A 241 25.77 22.27 -8.09
C GLY A 241 25.52 21.19 -9.15
N LYS A 242 25.65 19.91 -8.83
CA LYS A 242 25.28 18.79 -9.71
C LYS A 242 23.80 18.42 -9.49
N ARG A 243 23.18 17.80 -10.52
CA ARG A 243 21.76 17.39 -10.50
C ARG A 243 21.60 15.89 -10.47
N PHE A 244 22.68 15.15 -10.53
CA PHE A 244 22.66 13.72 -10.75
C PHE A 244 23.86 13.04 -10.12
N ARG A 245 23.63 11.85 -9.52
CA ARG A 245 24.64 10.91 -9.05
C ARG A 245 24.24 9.51 -9.50
N ASN A 246 25.20 8.74 -9.97
CA ASN A 246 25.01 7.33 -10.29
C ASN A 246 25.90 6.49 -9.36
N GLU A 247 25.34 5.39 -8.86
CA GLU A 247 25.98 4.47 -7.93
C GLU A 247 25.79 3.04 -8.39
N LEU A 248 26.84 2.25 -8.39
CA LEU A 248 26.77 0.81 -8.57
C LEU A 248 26.90 0.13 -7.21
N ALA A 249 26.03 -0.83 -6.94
CA ALA A 249 25.91 -1.39 -5.60
C ALA A 249 25.46 -2.86 -5.60
N PHE A 250 25.66 -3.49 -4.47
CA PHE A 250 24.89 -4.66 -4.06
C PHE A 250 23.63 -4.21 -3.32
N GLN A 251 22.48 -4.78 -3.67
CA GLN A 251 21.23 -4.53 -2.97
C GLN A 251 20.65 -5.84 -2.42
N GLY A 252 20.35 -5.86 -1.13
CA GLY A 252 19.56 -6.92 -0.48
C GLY A 252 18.17 -6.42 -0.13
N VAL A 253 17.10 -7.16 -0.50
CA VAL A 253 15.73 -6.82 -0.10
C VAL A 253 15.05 -8.05 0.44
N ALA A 254 14.75 -8.08 1.74
CA ALA A 254 13.94 -9.10 2.37
C ALA A 254 12.51 -8.59 2.59
N ASN A 255 11.52 -9.38 2.17
CA ASN A 255 10.11 -9.07 2.36
C ASN A 255 9.44 -10.19 3.15
N PHE A 256 8.61 -9.79 4.10
CA PHE A 256 7.72 -10.66 4.87
C PHE A 256 6.32 -10.04 4.85
N ASP A 257 5.30 -10.82 4.50
CA ASP A 257 3.88 -10.39 4.48
C ASP A 257 3.00 -11.57 4.82
N LYS A 258 2.52 -11.64 6.07
CA LYS A 258 1.73 -12.74 6.59
C LYS A 258 0.64 -12.27 7.54
N ASP A 259 -0.54 -12.88 7.42
CA ASP A 259 -1.55 -12.79 8.48
C ASP A 259 -1.07 -13.68 9.65
N ILE A 260 -0.60 -13.04 10.74
CA ILE A 260 -0.08 -13.71 11.94
C ILE A 260 -1.21 -14.17 12.86
N MET A 261 -2.39 -13.53 12.75
CA MET A 261 -3.65 -13.93 13.38
C MET A 261 -4.81 -13.64 12.39
N PRO A 262 -6.03 -14.16 12.60
CA PRO A 262 -7.14 -14.02 11.66
C PRO A 262 -7.44 -12.58 11.19
N ASN A 263 -7.23 -11.60 12.04
CA ASN A 263 -7.45 -10.18 11.72
C ASN A 263 -6.20 -9.32 11.83
N LEU A 264 -5.01 -9.92 11.95
CA LEU A 264 -3.76 -9.23 12.20
C LEU A 264 -2.73 -9.61 11.15
N ASN A 265 -2.37 -8.66 10.30
CA ASN A 265 -1.35 -8.81 9.26
C ASN A 265 -0.05 -8.11 9.70
N LEU A 266 1.07 -8.79 9.53
CA LEU A 266 2.41 -8.22 9.68
C LEU A 266 3.07 -8.17 8.31
N LYS A 267 3.44 -6.96 7.86
CA LYS A 267 4.24 -6.71 6.67
C LYS A 267 5.56 -6.08 7.10
N SER A 268 6.68 -6.64 6.65
CA SER A 268 8.00 -6.09 6.88
C SER A 268 8.81 -6.10 5.60
N ARG A 269 9.58 -5.04 5.36
CA ARG A 269 10.53 -4.92 4.26
C ARG A 269 11.84 -4.39 4.81
N TYR A 270 12.89 -5.17 4.66
CA TYR A 270 14.25 -4.75 4.95
C TYR A 270 15.01 -4.56 3.65
N LEU A 271 15.68 -3.42 3.50
CA LEU A 271 16.52 -3.07 2.37
C LEU A 271 17.93 -2.77 2.91
N LEU A 272 18.89 -3.36 2.27
CA LEU A 272 20.32 -3.10 2.42
C LEU A 272 20.85 -2.63 1.07
N PHE A 273 21.62 -1.54 1.06
CA PHE A 273 22.26 -1.03 -0.14
C PHE A 273 23.74 -0.74 0.19
N ALA A 274 24.63 -1.44 -0.50
CA ALA A 274 26.07 -1.35 -0.30
C ALA A 274 26.72 -0.87 -1.60
N ASN A 275 27.11 0.40 -1.64
CA ASN A 275 27.80 0.99 -2.78
C ASN A 275 29.20 0.33 -2.93
N TYR A 276 29.51 -0.15 -4.12
CA TYR A 276 30.80 -0.81 -4.40
C TYR A 276 32.01 0.11 -4.27
N GLU A 277 31.80 1.42 -4.47
CA GLU A 277 32.89 2.42 -4.31
C GLU A 277 33.11 2.80 -2.84
N LYS A 278 32.10 2.59 -1.96
CA LYS A 278 32.16 3.00 -0.55
C LYS A 278 31.45 1.95 0.34
N LEU A 279 32.12 0.83 0.57
CA LEU A 279 31.59 -0.26 1.41
C LEU A 279 31.48 0.07 2.90
N THR A 280 32.04 1.19 3.37
CA THR A 280 31.96 1.63 4.76
C THR A 280 30.63 2.30 5.11
N GLY A 281 29.90 2.80 4.12
CA GLY A 281 28.60 3.47 4.30
C GLY A 281 27.48 2.61 3.69
N ILE A 282 27.06 1.54 4.40
CA ILE A 282 25.97 0.70 3.97
C ILE A 282 24.64 1.32 4.43
N ASP A 283 23.75 1.59 3.48
CA ASP A 283 22.42 2.08 3.80
C ASP A 283 21.52 0.93 4.26
N HIS A 284 20.77 1.15 5.31
CA HIS A 284 19.80 0.21 5.87
C HIS A 284 18.44 0.86 6.00
N ARG A 285 17.40 0.19 5.53
CA ARG A 285 16.02 0.62 5.75
C ARG A 285 15.17 -0.57 6.16
N LEU A 286 14.47 -0.42 7.27
CA LEU A 286 13.50 -1.38 7.77
C LEU A 286 12.13 -0.70 7.88
N ASP A 287 11.19 -1.15 7.07
CA ASP A 287 9.78 -0.77 7.17
C ASP A 287 9.00 -1.93 7.81
N VAL A 288 8.24 -1.66 8.86
CA VAL A 288 7.37 -2.63 9.55
C VAL A 288 5.97 -2.06 9.62
N THR A 289 4.97 -2.82 9.23
CA THR A 289 3.57 -2.43 9.30
C THR A 289 2.75 -3.55 9.90
N LEU A 290 2.10 -3.27 11.02
CA LEU A 290 1.14 -4.16 11.66
C LEU A 290 -0.26 -3.61 11.43
N THR A 291 -1.13 -4.38 10.79
CA THR A 291 -2.49 -3.97 10.45
C THR A 291 -3.49 -4.90 11.13
N ALA A 292 -4.30 -4.36 12.03
CA ALA A 292 -5.42 -5.03 12.66
C ALA A 292 -6.73 -4.63 11.95
N LYS A 293 -7.47 -5.61 11.43
CA LYS A 293 -8.78 -5.42 10.79
C LYS A 293 -9.86 -5.44 11.87
N VAL A 294 -10.50 -4.30 12.13
CA VAL A 294 -11.64 -4.20 13.05
C VAL A 294 -12.91 -4.71 12.35
N ASN A 295 -13.13 -4.28 11.12
CA ASN A 295 -14.20 -4.75 10.26
C ASN A 295 -13.81 -4.62 8.76
N LYS A 296 -14.78 -4.69 7.84
CA LYS A 296 -14.51 -4.62 6.39
C LYS A 296 -13.96 -3.26 5.93
N LEU A 297 -14.22 -2.19 6.68
CA LEU A 297 -13.84 -0.83 6.33
C LEU A 297 -12.82 -0.24 7.30
N ILE A 298 -12.88 -0.57 8.59
CA ILE A 298 -12.09 0.05 9.65
C ILE A 298 -10.87 -0.84 9.94
N ASN A 299 -9.70 -0.23 9.86
CA ASN A 299 -8.43 -0.85 10.22
C ASN A 299 -7.66 0.03 11.21
N VAL A 300 -6.93 -0.63 12.09
CA VAL A 300 -5.90 0.00 12.91
C VAL A 300 -4.54 -0.41 12.34
N THR A 301 -3.68 0.55 12.11
CA THR A 301 -2.34 0.31 11.56
C THR A 301 -1.29 0.95 12.44
N VAL A 302 -0.28 0.17 12.81
CA VAL A 302 0.97 0.66 13.40
C VAL A 302 2.04 0.49 12.35
N ALA A 303 2.68 1.59 11.95
CA ALA A 303 3.79 1.59 11.01
C ALA A 303 5.04 2.13 11.68
N ALA A 304 6.17 1.51 11.41
CA ALA A 304 7.47 1.97 11.86
C ALA A 304 8.47 1.87 10.71
N THR A 305 9.30 2.90 10.56
CA THR A 305 10.43 2.92 9.62
C THR A 305 11.69 3.27 10.39
N SER A 306 12.73 2.48 10.20
CA SER A 306 14.09 2.78 10.64
C SER A 306 14.98 2.92 9.41
N LEU A 307 15.75 4.00 9.35
CA LEU A 307 16.62 4.34 8.23
C LEU A 307 17.99 4.74 8.74
N TYR A 308 19.02 4.16 8.17
CA TYR A 308 20.40 4.63 8.24
C TYR A 308 20.90 4.86 6.82
N ASP A 309 21.30 6.10 6.54
CA ASP A 309 21.80 6.55 5.24
C ASP A 309 22.92 7.57 5.52
N ASP A 310 24.15 7.16 5.27
CA ASP A 310 25.34 7.95 5.54
C ASP A 310 25.40 9.23 4.68
N ASP A 311 24.78 9.20 3.51
CA ASP A 311 24.71 10.36 2.61
C ASP A 311 23.72 11.44 3.12
N PHE A 312 22.85 11.09 4.05
CA PHE A 312 21.94 12.05 4.69
C PHE A 312 22.32 12.32 6.15
N SER A 313 22.54 11.30 6.96
CA SER A 313 22.84 11.43 8.39
C SER A 313 23.65 10.25 8.91
N ASN A 314 24.66 10.52 9.75
CA ASN A 314 25.45 9.47 10.45
C ASN A 314 24.71 8.89 11.67
N LYS A 315 23.41 9.17 11.83
CA LYS A 315 22.59 8.68 12.93
C LYS A 315 21.41 7.91 12.36
N ILE A 316 21.00 6.87 13.07
CA ILE A 316 19.78 6.15 12.76
C ILE A 316 18.59 7.10 12.90
N GLN A 317 17.77 7.15 11.87
CA GLN A 317 16.51 7.88 11.82
C GLN A 317 15.39 6.89 12.02
N TYR A 318 14.38 7.24 12.80
CA TYR A 318 13.19 6.41 12.95
C TYR A 318 11.93 7.26 12.91
N MET A 319 10.89 6.66 12.39
CA MET A 319 9.54 7.21 12.36
C MET A 319 8.58 6.10 12.78
N GLN A 320 7.59 6.45 13.60
CA GLN A 320 6.49 5.55 13.91
C GLN A 320 5.17 6.30 13.83
N GLY A 321 4.14 5.60 13.43
CA GLY A 321 2.80 6.14 13.33
C GLY A 321 1.75 5.11 13.75
N PHE A 322 0.74 5.59 14.45
CA PHE A 322 -0.49 4.85 14.75
C PHE A 322 -1.62 5.49 13.96
N THR A 323 -2.39 4.69 13.25
CA THR A 323 -3.45 5.17 12.39
C THR A 323 -4.72 4.35 12.60
N LEU A 324 -5.80 5.01 12.93
CA LEU A 324 -7.16 4.49 12.80
C LEU A 324 -7.73 5.08 11.51
N GLY A 325 -8.10 4.25 10.57
CA GLY A 325 -8.52 4.73 9.25
C GLY A 325 -9.60 3.87 8.60
N ILE A 326 -10.21 4.44 7.57
CA ILE A 326 -11.13 3.74 6.68
C ILE A 326 -10.33 3.28 5.47
N VAL A 327 -10.43 1.99 5.14
CA VAL A 327 -9.69 1.38 4.03
C VAL A 327 -10.63 0.65 3.11
N PHE A 328 -10.60 1.00 1.84
CA PHE A 328 -11.30 0.31 0.76
C PHE A 328 -10.31 -0.62 0.04
N LYS A 329 -10.72 -1.89 -0.15
CA LYS A 329 -9.91 -2.89 -0.88
C LYS A 329 -10.76 -3.52 -1.97
N THR A 330 -10.23 -3.61 -3.18
CA THR A 330 -10.78 -4.47 -4.23
C THR A 330 -10.29 -5.91 -4.02
N ARG A 331 -11.13 -6.87 -4.39
CA ARG A 331 -10.80 -8.29 -4.39
C ARG A 331 -10.11 -8.70 -5.68
#